data_1b6b2189e9380918b1f5da9922dc5d86
#
_entry.id   1b6b2189e9380918b1f5da9922dc5d86
#
_cell.length_a   1.000
_cell.length_b   1.000
_cell.length_c   1.000
_cell.angle_alpha   90.00
_cell.angle_beta   90.00
_cell.angle_gamma   90.00
#
_symmetry.space_group_name_H-M   'P 1'
#
loop_
_entity.id
_entity.type
_entity.pdbx_description
1 polymer ?
#
loop_
_entity_poly.entity_id
_entity_poly.type
_entity_poly.pdbx_seq_one_letter_code
_entity_poly.pdbx_strand_id
1 'polypeptide(L)'
;MRKVTYGGASSLDNFIARKDDGFDWITWTKEVSSIMEEFWKTIDTVVMGRRTYEVAARMGTAAYPGVKNYVFSRTLKKLRNKKIELVSEDAGIFVGKLKRQKGKGICVLGGGLLAKSLFEADVIDEVGINVHPVLLGSGIPLFHELPQQIDLELIRCQQLSNGCVVLTYRVKH
;
A
#
# COMPACT_ATOMS: atom_id res chain seq x y z
N MET A 1 -1.19 -19.18 -5.31
CA MET A 1 -1.68 -17.86 -5.78
C MET A 1 -0.64 -16.80 -5.41
N ARG A 2 -0.62 -15.65 -6.08
CA ARG A 2 0.24 -14.52 -5.74
C ARG A 2 -0.24 -13.86 -4.45
N LYS A 3 0.69 -13.46 -3.59
CA LYS A 3 0.38 -12.79 -2.33
C LYS A 3 0.05 -11.32 -2.60
N VAL A 4 -1.01 -10.80 -1.98
CA VAL A 4 -1.40 -9.39 -2.01
C VAL A 4 -1.09 -8.77 -0.65
N THR A 5 -0.17 -7.81 -0.63
CA THR A 5 0.24 -7.11 0.60
C THR A 5 -0.20 -5.65 0.54
N TYR A 6 -0.93 -5.21 1.55
CA TYR A 6 -1.30 -3.81 1.76
C TYR A 6 -0.50 -3.20 2.91
N GLY A 7 -0.09 -1.97 2.78
CA GLY A 7 0.53 -1.24 3.88
C GLY A 7 1.40 -0.09 3.44
N GLY A 8 2.28 0.31 4.34
CA GLY A 8 3.18 1.44 4.16
C GLY A 8 3.62 2.02 5.51
N ALA A 9 4.16 3.24 5.49
CA ALA A 9 4.44 3.98 6.70
C ALA A 9 3.15 4.56 7.29
N SER A 10 3.02 4.54 8.60
CA SER A 10 1.92 5.20 9.31
C SER A 10 2.43 5.92 10.56
N SER A 11 1.72 6.97 10.98
CA SER A 11 1.82 7.51 12.33
C SER A 11 1.28 6.50 13.34
N LEU A 12 1.57 6.68 14.62
CA LEU A 12 1.05 5.82 15.70
C LEU A 12 -0.48 5.87 15.78
N ASP A 13 -1.09 6.99 15.40
CA ASP A 13 -2.54 7.20 15.32
C ASP A 13 -3.12 6.88 13.92
N ASN A 14 -2.44 6.02 13.12
CA ASN A 14 -2.91 5.41 11.87
C ASN A 14 -3.18 6.37 10.70
N PHE A 15 -2.43 7.45 10.56
CA PHE A 15 -2.45 8.28 9.37
C PHE A 15 -1.25 7.99 8.45
N ILE A 16 -1.46 8.02 7.13
CA ILE A 16 -0.41 7.85 6.11
C ILE A 16 0.16 9.18 5.62
N ALA A 17 -0.57 10.27 5.82
CA ALA A 17 -0.16 11.62 5.46
C ALA A 17 -0.97 12.64 6.26
N ARG A 18 -0.50 13.89 6.31
CA ARG A 18 -1.29 15.03 6.77
C ARG A 18 -2.45 15.33 5.80
N LYS A 19 -3.35 16.23 6.18
CA LYS A 19 -4.50 16.63 5.32
C LYS A 19 -4.10 17.24 3.97
N ASP A 20 -2.92 17.86 3.93
CA ASP A 20 -2.30 18.49 2.75
C ASP A 20 -1.45 17.52 1.90
N ASP A 21 -1.55 16.21 2.14
CA ASP A 21 -0.73 15.15 1.56
C ASP A 21 0.73 15.14 2.06
N GLY A 22 1.10 15.92 3.07
CA GLY A 22 2.46 15.98 3.63
C GLY A 22 2.83 14.71 4.40
N PHE A 23 4.04 14.19 4.17
CA PHE A 23 4.61 13.00 4.83
C PHE A 23 6.08 13.19 5.22
N ASP A 24 6.49 14.42 5.48
CA ASP A 24 7.81 14.84 5.95
C ASP A 24 8.22 14.24 7.30
N TRP A 25 7.27 13.69 8.05
CA TRP A 25 7.48 12.98 9.31
C TRP A 25 8.02 11.56 9.12
N ILE A 26 8.00 11.01 7.90
CA ILE A 26 8.56 9.69 7.59
C ILE A 26 10.08 9.78 7.59
N THR A 27 10.72 9.02 8.48
CA THR A 27 12.18 8.95 8.58
C THR A 27 12.71 7.76 7.79
N TRP A 28 13.64 8.03 6.88
CA TRP A 28 14.34 7.01 6.11
C TRP A 28 15.70 6.72 6.73
N THR A 29 15.94 5.47 7.08
CA THR A 29 17.23 4.97 7.58
C THR A 29 17.75 3.88 6.67
N LYS A 30 19.05 3.52 6.79
CA LYS A 30 19.62 2.37 6.09
C LYS A 30 18.88 1.07 6.40
N GLU A 31 18.45 0.92 7.66
CA GLU A 31 17.69 -0.23 8.13
C GLU A 31 16.33 -0.34 7.42
N VAL A 32 15.59 0.76 7.34
CA VAL A 32 14.32 0.83 6.57
C VAL A 32 14.56 0.52 5.09
N SER A 33 15.60 1.11 4.49
CA SER A 33 15.96 0.86 3.09
C SER A 33 16.23 -0.62 2.82
N SER A 34 17.00 -1.29 3.68
CA SER A 34 17.30 -2.72 3.54
C SER A 34 16.03 -3.58 3.64
N ILE A 35 15.13 -3.27 4.57
CA ILE A 35 13.83 -3.98 4.70
C ILE A 35 12.99 -3.79 3.42
N MET A 36 12.95 -2.57 2.89
CA MET A 36 12.22 -2.27 1.66
C MET A 36 12.83 -2.96 0.44
N GLU A 37 14.15 -3.00 0.32
CA GLU A 37 14.84 -3.71 -0.75
C GLU A 37 14.49 -5.20 -0.77
N GLU A 38 14.50 -5.86 0.39
CA GLU A 38 14.09 -7.28 0.49
C GLU A 38 12.61 -7.46 0.13
N PHE A 39 11.74 -6.57 0.58
CA PHE A 39 10.32 -6.59 0.21
C PHE A 39 10.14 -6.46 -1.30
N TRP A 40 10.79 -5.49 -1.95
CA TRP A 40 10.67 -5.26 -3.40
C TRP A 40 11.16 -6.42 -4.25
N LYS A 41 12.11 -7.25 -3.78
CA LYS A 41 12.54 -8.48 -4.47
C LYS A 41 11.39 -9.50 -4.60
N THR A 42 10.41 -9.44 -3.69
CA THR A 42 9.25 -10.34 -3.67
C THR A 42 8.06 -9.85 -4.49
N ILE A 43 8.12 -8.62 -5.03
CA ILE A 43 7.03 -7.92 -5.72
C ILE A 43 7.35 -7.81 -7.22
N ASP A 44 6.35 -8.00 -8.07
CA ASP A 44 6.42 -7.71 -9.51
C ASP A 44 5.26 -6.85 -10.02
N THR A 45 4.32 -6.51 -9.12
CA THR A 45 3.14 -5.73 -9.48
C THR A 45 2.80 -4.76 -8.35
N VAL A 46 2.50 -3.54 -8.73
CA VAL A 46 2.03 -2.47 -7.84
C VAL A 46 0.64 -2.04 -8.29
N VAL A 47 -0.26 -1.90 -7.34
CA VAL A 47 -1.58 -1.31 -7.55
C VAL A 47 -1.76 -0.11 -6.61
N MET A 48 -2.32 0.98 -7.11
CA MET A 48 -2.55 2.19 -6.32
C MET A 48 -3.84 2.90 -6.73
N GLY A 49 -4.43 3.63 -5.80
CA GLY A 49 -5.57 4.48 -6.08
C GLY A 49 -5.15 5.80 -6.76
N ARG A 50 -6.13 6.49 -7.37
CA ARG A 50 -5.92 7.78 -8.06
C ARG A 50 -5.15 8.79 -7.20
N ARG A 51 -5.57 9.05 -5.95
CA ARG A 51 -4.92 10.06 -5.09
C ARG A 51 -3.45 9.74 -4.84
N THR A 52 -3.12 8.49 -4.54
CA THR A 52 -1.74 8.04 -4.38
C THR A 52 -0.91 8.26 -5.65
N TYR A 53 -1.48 7.94 -6.82
CA TYR A 53 -0.83 8.23 -8.10
C TYR A 53 -0.58 9.73 -8.30
N GLU A 54 -1.56 10.58 -8.03
CA GLU A 54 -1.44 12.04 -8.20
C GLU A 54 -0.35 12.63 -7.29
N VAL A 55 -0.27 12.17 -6.03
CA VAL A 55 0.81 12.55 -5.10
C VAL A 55 2.16 12.08 -5.61
N ALA A 56 2.30 10.81 -5.96
CA ALA A 56 3.53 10.24 -6.47
C ALA A 56 3.97 10.89 -7.80
N ALA A 57 3.02 11.25 -8.66
CA ALA A 57 3.31 11.93 -9.92
C ALA A 57 3.87 13.34 -9.72
N ARG A 58 3.38 14.09 -8.71
CA ARG A 58 3.94 15.40 -8.33
C ARG A 58 5.39 15.28 -7.86
N MET A 59 5.76 14.14 -7.28
CA MET A 59 7.12 13.85 -6.81
C MET A 59 8.02 13.19 -7.87
N GLY A 60 7.52 12.92 -9.06
CA GLY A 60 8.26 12.23 -10.11
C GLY A 60 8.44 10.72 -9.90
N THR A 61 7.74 10.11 -8.94
CA THR A 61 7.91 8.71 -8.52
C THR A 61 6.69 7.82 -8.77
N ALA A 62 5.81 8.22 -9.68
CA ALA A 62 4.53 7.52 -9.91
C ALA A 62 4.66 6.10 -10.47
N ALA A 63 5.77 5.78 -11.15
CA ALA A 63 6.02 4.45 -11.70
C ALA A 63 7.19 3.79 -10.97
N TYR A 64 6.93 2.65 -10.37
CA TYR A 64 7.96 1.83 -9.74
C TYR A 64 8.71 1.05 -10.83
N PRO A 65 10.06 1.18 -10.93
CA PRO A 65 10.83 0.50 -11.97
C PRO A 65 10.84 -1.02 -11.77
N GLY A 66 10.86 -1.76 -12.88
CA GLY A 66 10.99 -3.22 -12.86
C GLY A 66 9.73 -3.99 -12.49
N VAL A 67 8.62 -3.31 -12.21
CA VAL A 67 7.33 -3.92 -11.85
C VAL A 67 6.20 -3.40 -12.74
N LYS A 68 5.10 -4.14 -12.84
CA LYS A 68 3.85 -3.66 -13.47
C LYS A 68 3.18 -2.67 -12.55
N ASN A 69 2.74 -1.54 -13.09
CA ASN A 69 2.09 -0.47 -12.33
C ASN A 69 0.66 -0.27 -12.81
N TYR A 70 -0.31 -0.36 -11.90
CA TYR A 70 -1.73 -0.14 -12.15
C TYR A 70 -2.29 0.97 -11.28
N VAL A 71 -3.07 1.86 -11.88
CA VAL A 71 -3.79 2.93 -11.17
C VAL A 71 -5.29 2.73 -11.32
N PHE A 72 -5.97 2.60 -10.21
CA PHE A 72 -7.43 2.48 -10.18
C PHE A 72 -8.10 3.85 -10.17
N SER A 73 -8.91 4.11 -11.19
CA SER A 73 -9.74 5.32 -11.26
C SER A 73 -10.91 5.15 -12.24
N ARG A 74 -12.10 5.53 -11.80
CA ARG A 74 -13.29 5.61 -12.68
C ARG A 74 -13.44 6.97 -13.37
N THR A 75 -12.66 7.97 -12.96
CA THR A 75 -12.80 9.36 -13.44
C THR A 75 -11.65 9.84 -14.31
N LEU A 76 -10.44 9.28 -14.13
CA LEU A 76 -9.31 9.58 -15.01
C LEU A 76 -9.56 8.95 -16.38
N LYS A 77 -9.32 9.73 -17.44
CA LYS A 77 -9.42 9.24 -18.82
C LYS A 77 -8.08 8.75 -19.38
N LYS A 78 -6.96 9.28 -18.86
CA LYS A 78 -5.61 8.93 -19.29
C LYS A 78 -4.60 9.24 -18.19
N LEU A 79 -3.48 8.52 -18.22
CA LEU A 79 -2.30 8.78 -17.39
C LEU A 79 -1.22 9.47 -18.24
N ARG A 80 -0.42 10.32 -17.60
CA ARG A 80 0.73 10.97 -18.26
C ARG A 80 1.87 10.00 -18.52
N ASN A 81 2.03 9.01 -17.66
CA ASN A 81 3.12 8.03 -17.74
C ASN A 81 2.63 6.74 -18.43
N LYS A 82 3.20 6.44 -19.61
CA LYS A 82 2.87 5.23 -20.40
C LYS A 82 3.32 3.90 -19.75
N LYS A 83 4.14 3.95 -18.70
CA LYS A 83 4.56 2.76 -17.93
C LYS A 83 3.53 2.33 -16.89
N ILE A 84 2.42 3.04 -16.80
CA ILE A 84 1.35 2.79 -15.83
C ILE A 84 0.07 2.50 -16.60
N GLU A 85 -0.62 1.46 -16.23
CA GLU A 85 -1.91 1.08 -16.79
C GLU A 85 -3.06 1.64 -15.95
N LEU A 86 -4.03 2.28 -16.61
CA LEU A 86 -5.24 2.77 -15.97
C LEU A 86 -6.30 1.69 -15.95
N VAL A 87 -6.83 1.39 -14.77
CA VAL A 87 -7.88 0.40 -14.55
C VAL A 87 -9.13 1.10 -14.06
N SER A 88 -10.26 0.87 -14.74
CA SER A 88 -11.58 1.41 -14.39
C SER A 88 -12.58 0.33 -13.93
N GLU A 89 -12.22 -0.95 -14.09
CA GLU A 89 -13.04 -2.05 -13.59
C GLU A 89 -12.98 -2.15 -12.06
N ASP A 90 -13.81 -3.02 -11.49
CA ASP A 90 -13.81 -3.30 -10.05
C ASP A 90 -12.45 -3.80 -9.57
N ALA A 91 -11.93 -3.19 -8.49
CA ALA A 91 -10.59 -3.45 -8.00
C ALA A 91 -10.44 -4.89 -7.46
N GLY A 92 -11.45 -5.39 -6.75
CA GLY A 92 -11.45 -6.74 -6.20
C GLY A 92 -11.43 -7.79 -7.31
N ILE A 93 -12.24 -7.61 -8.35
CA ILE A 93 -12.28 -8.49 -9.53
C ILE A 93 -10.92 -8.47 -10.24
N PHE A 94 -10.37 -7.28 -10.51
CA PHE A 94 -9.10 -7.14 -11.21
C PHE A 94 -7.94 -7.77 -10.43
N VAL A 95 -7.78 -7.42 -9.15
CA VAL A 95 -6.71 -7.96 -8.31
C VAL A 95 -6.90 -9.46 -8.09
N GLY A 96 -8.13 -9.93 -7.94
CA GLY A 96 -8.45 -11.37 -7.89
C GLY A 96 -8.02 -12.13 -9.15
N LYS A 97 -8.15 -11.53 -10.35
CA LYS A 97 -7.62 -12.10 -11.59
C LYS A 97 -6.08 -12.13 -11.59
N LEU A 98 -5.44 -11.02 -11.17
CA LEU A 98 -3.96 -10.96 -11.04
C LEU A 98 -3.43 -12.00 -10.05
N LYS A 99 -4.11 -12.19 -8.93
CA LYS A 99 -3.74 -13.14 -7.87
C LYS A 99 -3.66 -14.58 -8.39
N ARG A 100 -4.48 -14.94 -9.37
CA ARG A 100 -4.50 -16.27 -10.01
C ARG A 100 -3.46 -16.47 -11.10
N GLN A 101 -2.81 -15.41 -11.58
CA GLN A 101 -1.74 -15.51 -12.60
C GLN A 101 -0.42 -15.99 -11.98
N LYS A 102 0.52 -16.44 -12.83
CA LYS A 102 1.90 -16.67 -12.43
C LYS A 102 2.60 -15.32 -12.18
N GLY A 103 3.45 -15.27 -11.16
CA GLY A 103 4.21 -14.07 -10.83
C GLY A 103 4.61 -14.04 -9.36
N LYS A 104 5.28 -12.95 -8.97
CA LYS A 104 5.62 -12.63 -7.58
C LYS A 104 4.41 -11.97 -6.87
N GLY A 105 4.66 -11.34 -5.74
CA GLY A 105 3.64 -10.65 -4.95
C GLY A 105 3.09 -9.39 -5.65
N ILE A 106 1.95 -8.94 -5.16
CA ILE A 106 1.25 -7.72 -5.55
C ILE A 106 1.29 -6.77 -4.34
N CYS A 107 1.84 -5.58 -4.52
CA CYS A 107 1.86 -4.53 -3.51
C CYS A 107 0.72 -3.55 -3.73
N VAL A 108 -0.10 -3.34 -2.72
CA VAL A 108 -1.13 -2.29 -2.70
C VAL A 108 -0.54 -1.08 -2.00
N LEU A 109 -0.27 -0.01 -2.77
CA LEU A 109 0.32 1.21 -2.24
C LEU A 109 -0.74 2.25 -1.94
N GLY A 110 -0.81 2.68 -0.70
CA GLY A 110 -1.64 3.77 -0.23
C GLY A 110 -3.09 3.68 -0.68
N GLY A 111 -3.84 4.75 -0.44
CA GLY A 111 -5.22 4.82 -0.86
C GLY A 111 -6.12 3.89 -0.04
N GLY A 112 -6.40 4.27 1.21
CA GLY A 112 -7.24 3.48 2.11
C GLY A 112 -8.63 3.12 1.52
N LEU A 113 -9.16 3.93 0.59
CA LEU A 113 -10.38 3.56 -0.14
C LEU A 113 -10.18 2.39 -1.10
N LEU A 114 -9.03 2.30 -1.79
CA LEU A 114 -8.70 1.14 -2.61
C LEU A 114 -8.53 -0.08 -1.72
N ALA A 115 -7.78 0.05 -0.62
CA ALA A 115 -7.58 -1.03 0.34
C ALA A 115 -8.91 -1.53 0.93
N LYS A 116 -9.83 -0.61 1.28
CA LYS A 116 -11.19 -0.96 1.72
C LYS A 116 -11.87 -1.89 0.71
N SER A 117 -11.93 -1.50 -0.57
CA SER A 117 -12.54 -2.32 -1.63
C SER A 117 -11.86 -3.69 -1.80
N LEU A 118 -10.54 -3.76 -1.58
CA LEU A 118 -9.80 -5.02 -1.68
C LEU A 118 -9.99 -5.90 -0.43
N PHE A 119 -10.18 -5.33 0.75
CA PHE A 119 -10.58 -6.07 1.95
C PHE A 119 -12.00 -6.61 1.82
N GLU A 120 -12.94 -5.79 1.33
CA GLU A 120 -14.33 -6.23 1.06
C GLU A 120 -14.41 -7.37 0.04
N ALA A 121 -13.47 -7.40 -0.92
CA ALA A 121 -13.36 -8.47 -1.92
C ALA A 121 -12.54 -9.69 -1.44
N ASP A 122 -12.07 -9.70 -0.19
CA ASP A 122 -11.31 -10.78 0.43
C ASP A 122 -10.05 -11.19 -0.37
N VAL A 123 -9.34 -10.20 -0.95
CA VAL A 123 -8.15 -10.46 -1.79
C VAL A 123 -6.82 -10.09 -1.14
N ILE A 124 -6.82 -9.37 -0.01
CA ILE A 124 -5.60 -9.00 0.73
C ILE A 124 -5.18 -10.16 1.62
N ASP A 125 -3.92 -10.61 1.49
CA ASP A 125 -3.34 -11.69 2.28
C ASP A 125 -2.51 -11.20 3.47
N GLU A 126 -1.86 -10.04 3.32
CA GLU A 126 -0.98 -9.49 4.36
C GLU A 126 -1.14 -7.98 4.50
N VAL A 127 -0.93 -7.53 5.73
CA VAL A 127 -0.83 -6.11 6.09
C VAL A 127 0.56 -5.86 6.65
N GLY A 128 1.35 -4.96 6.00
CA GLY A 128 2.68 -4.58 6.43
C GLY A 128 2.76 -3.09 6.77
N ILE A 129 3.05 -2.75 8.02
CA ILE A 129 3.03 -1.36 8.49
C ILE A 129 4.38 -1.03 9.13
N ASN A 130 4.98 0.10 8.73
CA ASN A 130 6.07 0.72 9.47
C ASN A 130 5.48 1.86 10.32
N VAL A 131 5.25 1.59 11.60
CA VAL A 131 4.70 2.55 12.55
C VAL A 131 5.78 3.51 13.01
N HIS A 132 5.59 4.78 12.73
CA HIS A 132 6.48 5.86 13.17
C HIS A 132 6.07 6.40 14.54
N PRO A 133 7.03 6.79 15.41
CA PRO A 133 6.76 7.30 16.76
C PRO A 133 6.30 8.76 16.72
N VAL A 134 5.16 9.02 16.04
CA VAL A 134 4.55 10.34 15.89
C VAL A 134 3.04 10.25 15.95
N LEU A 135 2.40 11.24 16.53
CA LEU A 135 0.95 11.47 16.46
C LEU A 135 0.69 12.65 15.54
N LEU A 136 -0.12 12.47 14.52
CA LEU A 136 -0.52 13.54 13.60
C LEU A 136 -1.78 14.26 14.08
N GLY A 137 -2.61 13.61 14.92
CA GLY A 137 -3.88 14.12 15.42
C GLY A 137 -4.98 14.17 14.37
N SER A 138 -4.62 14.37 13.11
CA SER A 138 -5.53 14.34 11.97
C SER A 138 -4.74 14.15 10.67
N GLY A 139 -5.38 13.54 9.65
CA GLY A 139 -4.69 13.28 8.38
C GLY A 139 -5.50 12.38 7.46
N ILE A 140 -4.80 11.74 6.54
CA ILE A 140 -5.34 10.74 5.63
C ILE A 140 -5.17 9.39 6.31
N PRO A 141 -6.26 8.68 6.64
CA PRO A 141 -6.19 7.44 7.39
C PRO A 141 -5.59 6.30 6.55
N LEU A 142 -4.83 5.43 7.21
CA LEU A 142 -4.33 4.18 6.61
C LEU A 142 -5.50 3.24 6.32
N PHE A 143 -6.42 3.09 7.26
CA PHE A 143 -7.63 2.27 7.11
C PHE A 143 -8.87 3.16 7.13
N HIS A 144 -9.79 2.91 6.21
CA HIS A 144 -11.15 3.43 6.25
C HIS A 144 -12.08 2.45 6.97
N GLU A 145 -13.26 2.91 7.33
CA GLU A 145 -14.30 2.08 7.91
C GLU A 145 -14.56 0.83 7.05
N LEU A 146 -14.51 -0.34 7.67
CA LEU A 146 -14.78 -1.64 7.05
C LEU A 146 -16.16 -2.13 7.50
N PRO A 147 -16.89 -2.87 6.64
CA PRO A 147 -18.24 -3.34 6.96
C PRO A 147 -18.25 -4.41 8.04
N GLN A 148 -17.11 -5.06 8.28
CA GLN A 148 -16.94 -6.14 9.26
C GLN A 148 -15.54 -6.15 9.85
N GLN A 149 -15.41 -6.80 11.00
CA GLN A 149 -14.11 -7.11 11.60
C GLN A 149 -13.30 -8.04 10.69
N ILE A 150 -11.99 -7.80 10.61
CA ILE A 150 -11.03 -8.67 9.93
C ILE A 150 -9.98 -9.10 10.95
N ASP A 151 -9.89 -10.39 11.19
CA ASP A 151 -8.93 -10.94 12.14
C ASP A 151 -7.56 -11.08 11.51
N LEU A 152 -6.53 -10.73 12.27
CA LEU A 152 -5.15 -10.73 11.84
C LEU A 152 -4.30 -11.64 12.72
N GLU A 153 -3.30 -12.28 12.13
CA GLU A 153 -2.27 -13.05 12.81
C GLU A 153 -0.93 -12.35 12.67
N LEU A 154 -0.28 -12.02 13.79
CA LEU A 154 1.05 -11.41 13.78
C LEU A 154 2.09 -12.39 13.23
N ILE A 155 2.78 -11.99 12.14
CA ILE A 155 3.87 -12.76 11.54
C ILE A 155 5.23 -12.19 11.97
N ARG A 156 5.34 -10.86 12.01
CA ARG A 156 6.60 -10.16 12.31
C ARG A 156 6.35 -8.91 13.12
N CYS A 157 7.18 -8.70 14.13
CA CYS A 157 7.30 -7.46 14.89
C CYS A 157 8.79 -7.16 15.01
N GLN A 158 9.22 -6.00 14.51
CA GLN A 158 10.62 -5.60 14.55
C GLN A 158 10.74 -4.14 14.96
N GLN A 159 11.40 -3.89 16.08
CA GLN A 159 11.81 -2.54 16.47
C GLN A 159 13.00 -2.09 15.64
N LEU A 160 12.99 -0.85 15.19
CA LEU A 160 14.08 -0.23 14.43
C LEU A 160 14.83 0.77 15.30
N SER A 161 16.07 1.06 14.92
CA SER A 161 16.96 1.97 15.67
C SER A 161 16.44 3.41 15.74
N ASN A 162 15.58 3.84 14.83
CA ASN A 162 14.95 5.16 14.81
C ASN A 162 13.65 5.25 15.62
N GLY A 163 13.32 4.22 16.40
CA GLY A 163 12.09 4.17 17.20
C GLY A 163 10.84 3.70 16.44
N CYS A 164 10.95 3.43 15.13
CA CYS A 164 9.85 2.82 14.37
C CYS A 164 9.67 1.36 14.73
N VAL A 165 8.48 0.83 14.46
CA VAL A 165 8.16 -0.60 14.60
C VAL A 165 7.57 -1.11 13.29
N VAL A 166 8.21 -2.11 12.70
CA VAL A 166 7.68 -2.82 11.53
C VAL A 166 6.83 -3.98 12.00
N LEU A 167 5.58 -3.95 11.59
CA LEU A 167 4.59 -4.99 11.87
C LEU A 167 4.17 -5.65 10.56
N THR A 168 4.09 -6.98 10.54
CA THR A 168 3.49 -7.72 9.43
C THR A 168 2.47 -8.68 9.99
N TYR A 169 1.27 -8.61 9.44
CA TYR A 169 0.16 -9.47 9.81
C TYR A 169 -0.33 -10.26 8.60
N ARG A 170 -0.75 -11.50 8.82
CA ARG A 170 -1.54 -12.30 7.89
C ARG A 170 -3.01 -12.00 8.11
N VAL A 171 -3.76 -11.82 7.04
CA VAL A 171 -5.23 -11.75 7.08
C VAL A 171 -5.76 -13.18 7.24
N LYS A 172 -6.69 -13.38 8.19
CA LYS A 172 -7.41 -14.65 8.35
C LYS A 172 -8.66 -14.62 7.48
N HIS A 173 -8.72 -15.51 6.51
CA HIS A 173 -9.87 -15.72 5.61
C HIS A 173 -10.84 -16.73 6.15
#